data_86781edd9f340808bd764973e4ad8442
#
_entry.id   86781edd9f340808bd764973e4ad8442
#
_cell.length_a   1.000
_cell.length_b   1.000
_cell.length_c   1.000
_cell.angle_alpha   90.00
_cell.angle_beta   90.00
_cell.angle_gamma   90.00
#
_symmetry.space_group_name_H-M   'P 1'
#
loop_
_entity.id
_entity.type
_entity.pdbx_description
1 polymer ?
#
loop_
_entity_poly.entity_id
_entity_poly.type
_entity_poly.pdbx_seq_one_letter_code
_entity_poly.pdbx_strand_id
1 'polypeptide(L)'
;MICDTMDRIVLYESILPNAKEIAALFAAQSSEGASVEIRDKRYDTKPDDKRRFEVHAHTIDLMIGFEGSDVIHVCPQEDLAPAEPLPGGADGMKMDGPPQGSAVQLRPGCFVALYPGEAHMVGGQITPGTAAPIRKWVVKLPLLP
;
A
#
# COMPACT_ATOMS: atom_id res chain seq x y z
N MET A 1 6.72 -1.63 8.44
CA MET A 1 5.30 -1.83 8.05
C MET A 1 4.40 -1.73 9.27
N ILE A 2 3.29 -1.02 9.13
CA ILE A 2 2.22 -0.98 10.14
C ILE A 2 0.95 -1.55 9.49
N CYS A 3 0.21 -2.36 10.22
CA CYS A 3 -1.02 -2.98 9.76
C CYS A 3 -2.04 -2.97 10.91
N ASP A 4 -3.18 -2.29 10.72
CA ASP A 4 -4.22 -2.18 11.76
C ASP A 4 -5.56 -1.81 11.12
N THR A 5 -6.58 -1.60 11.93
CA THR A 5 -7.89 -1.13 11.51
C THR A 5 -7.95 0.39 11.47
N MET A 6 -8.81 0.95 10.61
CA MET A 6 -8.90 2.40 10.40
C MET A 6 -9.37 3.17 11.63
N ASP A 7 -10.18 2.56 12.51
CA ASP A 7 -10.59 3.17 13.77
C ASP A 7 -9.43 3.39 14.75
N ARG A 8 -8.29 2.78 14.50
CA ARG A 8 -7.08 2.89 15.32
C ARG A 8 -5.98 3.73 14.70
N ILE A 9 -6.15 4.22 13.47
CA ILE A 9 -5.07 4.90 12.73
C ILE A 9 -4.49 6.10 13.48
N VAL A 10 -5.31 6.82 14.24
CA VAL A 10 -4.87 8.00 15.03
C VAL A 10 -3.86 7.65 16.10
N LEU A 11 -3.83 6.39 16.58
CA LEU A 11 -2.83 5.95 17.55
C LEU A 11 -1.40 6.01 17.00
N TYR A 12 -1.25 6.06 15.70
CA TYR A 12 0.04 6.08 15.00
C TYR A 12 0.47 7.48 14.56
N GLU A 13 -0.20 8.55 15.02
CA GLU A 13 0.05 9.92 14.55
C GLU A 13 1.48 10.41 14.75
N SER A 14 2.22 9.85 15.72
CA SER A 14 3.62 10.21 15.95
C SER A 14 4.58 9.66 14.89
N ILE A 15 4.17 8.64 14.13
CA ILE A 15 5.00 7.99 13.11
C ILE A 15 4.33 7.89 11.75
N LEU A 16 3.05 8.24 11.66
CA LEU A 16 2.29 8.25 10.42
C LEU A 16 1.72 9.65 10.19
N PRO A 17 2.30 10.43 9.24
CA PRO A 17 1.84 11.79 9.00
C PRO A 17 0.38 11.83 8.54
N ASN A 18 -0.30 12.91 8.86
CA ASN A 18 -1.67 13.17 8.44
C ASN A 18 -2.72 12.13 8.93
N ALA A 19 -2.40 11.35 9.96
CA ALA A 19 -3.28 10.28 10.42
C ALA A 19 -4.68 10.78 10.78
N LYS A 20 -4.80 11.93 11.44
CA LYS A 20 -6.10 12.53 11.80
C LYS A 20 -6.90 12.97 10.59
N GLU A 21 -6.25 13.61 9.62
CA GLU A 21 -6.89 14.01 8.36
C GLU A 21 -7.40 12.79 7.61
N ILE A 22 -6.57 11.76 7.50
CA ILE A 22 -6.91 10.53 6.78
C ILE A 22 -8.07 9.80 7.47
N ALA A 23 -8.10 9.76 8.81
CA ALA A 23 -9.21 9.20 9.56
C ALA A 23 -10.53 9.91 9.23
N ALA A 24 -10.51 11.24 9.15
CA ALA A 24 -11.69 12.05 8.83
C ALA A 24 -12.14 11.83 7.37
N LEU A 25 -11.21 11.78 6.42
CA LEU A 25 -11.52 11.52 5.01
C LEU A 25 -12.11 10.12 4.83
N PHE A 26 -11.56 9.14 5.51
CA PHE A 26 -12.08 7.76 5.48
C PHE A 26 -13.50 7.71 6.06
N ALA A 27 -13.75 8.36 7.20
CA ALA A 27 -15.09 8.39 7.81
C ALA A 27 -16.11 9.06 6.89
N ALA A 28 -15.72 10.12 6.17
CA ALA A 28 -16.55 10.79 5.18
C ALA A 28 -16.66 10.01 3.86
N GLN A 29 -15.84 8.98 3.66
CA GLN A 29 -15.73 8.22 2.40
C GLN A 29 -15.51 9.12 1.18
N SER A 30 -14.73 10.18 1.35
CA SER A 30 -14.43 11.16 0.31
C SER A 30 -13.00 11.66 0.47
N SER A 31 -12.28 11.72 -0.64
CA SER A 31 -10.93 12.32 -0.71
C SER A 31 -10.98 13.81 -1.04
N GLU A 32 -12.17 14.41 -1.14
CA GLU A 32 -12.32 15.82 -1.45
C GLU A 32 -11.67 16.69 -0.37
N GLY A 33 -10.87 17.68 -0.81
CA GLY A 33 -10.16 18.57 0.09
C GLY A 33 -8.93 18.00 0.77
N ALA A 34 -8.49 16.81 0.40
CA ALA A 34 -7.29 16.20 0.96
C ALA A 34 -6.05 17.05 0.69
N SER A 35 -5.20 17.21 1.72
CA SER A 35 -3.91 17.89 1.58
C SER A 35 -2.80 16.97 1.09
N VAL A 36 -3.10 15.68 0.95
CA VAL A 36 -2.17 14.64 0.51
C VAL A 36 -2.68 13.99 -0.78
N GLU A 37 -1.77 13.38 -1.54
CA GLU A 37 -2.15 12.66 -2.76
C GLU A 37 -2.87 11.36 -2.38
N ILE A 38 -4.09 11.20 -2.90
CA ILE A 38 -4.89 10.00 -2.73
C ILE A 38 -5.28 9.47 -4.10
N ARG A 39 -4.93 8.21 -4.35
CA ARG A 39 -5.32 7.48 -5.56
C ARG A 39 -6.38 6.44 -5.22
N ASP A 40 -7.56 6.59 -5.80
CA ASP A 40 -8.64 5.59 -5.68
C ASP A 40 -8.40 4.51 -6.74
N LYS A 41 -8.03 3.31 -6.29
CA LYS A 41 -7.67 2.20 -7.14
C LYS A 41 -8.76 1.15 -7.14
N ARG A 42 -9.15 0.70 -8.35
CA ARG A 42 -10.08 -0.41 -8.57
C ARG A 42 -9.47 -1.35 -9.60
N TYR A 43 -9.27 -2.61 -9.22
CA TYR A 43 -8.76 -3.63 -10.13
C TYR A 43 -9.06 -5.03 -9.57
N ASP A 44 -8.86 -6.04 -10.40
CA ASP A 44 -8.95 -7.44 -9.97
C ASP A 44 -7.60 -7.91 -9.42
N THR A 45 -7.63 -8.74 -8.39
CA THR A 45 -6.43 -9.42 -7.88
C THR A 45 -5.82 -10.31 -8.96
N LYS A 46 -4.50 -10.49 -8.90
CA LYS A 46 -3.71 -11.16 -9.93
C LYS A 46 -2.87 -12.29 -9.34
N PRO A 47 -2.57 -13.32 -10.15
CA PRO A 47 -1.62 -14.36 -9.74
C PRO A 47 -0.19 -13.79 -9.60
N ASP A 48 0.64 -14.48 -8.87
CA ASP A 48 1.98 -14.01 -8.48
C ASP A 48 2.88 -13.68 -9.68
N ASP A 49 2.78 -14.43 -10.78
CA ASP A 49 3.57 -14.21 -12.00
C ASP A 49 3.16 -12.93 -12.77
N LYS A 50 2.08 -12.29 -12.38
CA LYS A 50 1.58 -11.02 -12.95
C LYS A 50 1.81 -9.83 -12.02
N ARG A 51 2.53 -10.01 -10.93
CA ARG A 51 2.80 -8.96 -9.94
C ARG A 51 4.30 -8.71 -9.82
N ARG A 52 4.66 -7.50 -9.43
CA ARG A 52 6.05 -7.12 -9.16
C ARG A 52 6.14 -6.35 -7.85
N PHE A 53 7.31 -6.39 -7.24
CA PHE A 53 7.64 -5.52 -6.12
C PHE A 53 7.94 -4.10 -6.60
N GLU A 54 7.56 -3.14 -5.77
CA GLU A 54 7.97 -1.74 -5.84
C GLU A 54 8.57 -1.33 -4.51
N VAL A 55 9.47 -0.36 -4.53
CA VAL A 55 10.06 0.24 -3.33
C VAL A 55 10.17 1.74 -3.53
N HIS A 56 9.92 2.50 -2.47
CA HIS A 56 10.05 3.96 -2.47
C HIS A 56 11.21 4.38 -1.58
N ALA A 57 11.86 5.51 -1.92
CA ALA A 57 12.99 6.04 -1.17
C ALA A 57 12.58 7.16 -0.20
N HIS A 58 11.52 7.91 -0.52
CA HIS A 58 11.18 9.15 0.19
C HIS A 58 9.73 9.24 0.66
N THR A 59 8.86 8.34 0.24
CA THR A 59 7.44 8.38 0.58
C THR A 59 6.98 7.13 1.30
N ILE A 60 5.97 7.31 2.14
CA ILE A 60 5.21 6.23 2.77
C ILE A 60 4.00 5.95 1.88
N ASP A 61 3.77 4.69 1.52
CA ASP A 61 2.53 4.26 0.89
C ASP A 61 1.58 3.78 1.98
N LEU A 62 0.48 4.51 2.17
CA LEU A 62 -0.59 4.10 3.05
C LEU A 62 -1.73 3.55 2.20
N MET A 63 -2.02 2.27 2.32
CA MET A 63 -3.09 1.59 1.60
C MET A 63 -4.27 1.36 2.53
N ILE A 64 -5.47 1.76 2.10
CA ILE A 64 -6.70 1.65 2.87
C ILE A 64 -7.72 0.84 2.09
N GLY A 65 -8.22 -0.24 2.66
CA GLY A 65 -9.19 -1.11 2.01
C GLY A 65 -10.62 -0.58 2.10
N PHE A 66 -11.36 -0.64 0.99
CA PHE A 66 -12.78 -0.29 0.91
C PHE A 66 -13.65 -1.47 0.49
N GLU A 67 -13.28 -2.18 -0.57
CA GLU A 67 -14.05 -3.32 -1.09
C GLU A 67 -13.10 -4.45 -1.47
N GLY A 68 -13.50 -5.68 -1.18
CA GLY A 68 -12.67 -6.85 -1.43
C GLY A 68 -11.39 -6.84 -0.61
N SER A 69 -10.54 -7.82 -0.84
CA SER A 69 -9.27 -7.95 -0.13
C SER A 69 -8.19 -8.40 -1.08
N ASP A 70 -6.97 -7.92 -0.85
CA ASP A 70 -5.80 -8.41 -1.58
C ASP A 70 -4.68 -8.81 -0.61
N VAL A 71 -3.77 -9.64 -1.09
CA VAL A 71 -2.56 -10.01 -0.36
C VAL A 71 -1.43 -9.09 -0.78
N ILE A 72 -0.75 -8.52 0.21
CA ILE A 72 0.43 -7.68 0.02
C ILE A 72 1.63 -8.41 0.64
N HIS A 73 2.66 -8.67 -0.18
CA HIS A 73 3.94 -9.18 0.31
C HIS A 73 4.87 -8.00 0.58
N VAL A 74 5.60 -8.06 1.69
CA VAL A 74 6.54 -7.01 2.11
C VAL A 74 7.85 -7.64 2.53
N CYS A 75 8.95 -7.16 1.98
CA CYS A 75 10.30 -7.59 2.38
C CYS A 75 11.28 -6.42 2.28
N PRO A 76 12.47 -6.53 2.93
CA PRO A 76 13.52 -5.54 2.72
C PRO A 76 13.93 -5.49 1.26
N GLN A 77 14.20 -4.29 0.74
CA GLN A 77 14.62 -4.13 -0.66
C GLN A 77 15.92 -4.90 -0.98
N GLU A 78 16.76 -5.14 0.00
CA GLU A 78 18.04 -5.85 -0.15
C GLU A 78 17.85 -7.31 -0.54
N ASP A 79 16.66 -7.86 -0.32
CA ASP A 79 16.33 -9.25 -0.67
C ASP A 79 15.94 -9.40 -2.15
N LEU A 80 15.86 -8.31 -2.87
CA LEU A 80 15.39 -8.25 -4.27
C LEU A 80 16.46 -7.64 -5.17
N ALA A 81 16.33 -7.90 -6.49
CA ALA A 81 17.17 -7.30 -7.49
C ALA A 81 16.48 -6.04 -8.08
N PRO A 82 17.17 -4.87 -8.17
CA PRO A 82 16.60 -3.72 -8.84
C PRO A 82 16.40 -4.00 -10.33
N ALA A 83 15.25 -3.61 -10.87
CA ALA A 83 14.90 -3.84 -12.26
C ALA A 83 14.88 -2.53 -13.06
N GLU A 84 13.98 -1.62 -12.73
CA GLU A 84 13.84 -0.36 -13.45
C GLU A 84 13.22 0.73 -12.58
N PRO A 85 13.51 2.02 -12.84
CA PRO A 85 12.82 3.13 -12.16
C PRO A 85 11.32 3.09 -12.43
N LEU A 86 10.54 3.61 -11.50
CA LEU A 86 9.12 3.83 -11.74
C LEU A 86 8.91 4.87 -12.86
N PRO A 87 7.85 4.75 -13.66
CA PRO A 87 7.61 5.64 -14.79
C PRO A 87 7.35 7.09 -14.33
N GLY A 88 7.64 8.05 -15.23
CA GLY A 88 7.28 9.45 -15.04
C GLY A 88 8.09 10.18 -13.96
N GLY A 89 9.25 9.68 -13.56
CA GLY A 89 10.06 10.28 -12.52
C GLY A 89 9.49 10.12 -11.12
N ALA A 90 8.53 9.20 -10.92
CA ALA A 90 7.98 8.88 -9.62
C ALA A 90 9.05 8.32 -8.68
N ASP A 91 8.91 8.59 -7.39
CA ASP A 91 9.81 8.06 -6.36
C ASP A 91 9.74 6.54 -6.32
N GLY A 92 10.82 5.88 -6.68
CA GLY A 92 10.94 4.45 -6.47
C GLY A 92 11.46 3.64 -7.65
N MET A 93 11.50 2.34 -7.40
CA MET A 93 12.02 1.32 -8.32
C MET A 93 11.05 0.14 -8.38
N LYS A 94 10.93 -0.47 -9.55
CA LYS A 94 10.43 -1.85 -9.67
C LYS A 94 11.56 -2.80 -9.31
N MET A 95 11.23 -3.85 -8.59
CA MET A 95 12.18 -4.83 -8.09
C MET A 95 11.78 -6.23 -8.53
N ASP A 96 12.76 -7.06 -8.83
CA ASP A 96 12.54 -8.45 -9.24
C ASP A 96 12.84 -9.43 -8.10
N GLY A 97 11.98 -10.42 -7.99
CA GLY A 97 12.09 -11.52 -7.03
C GLY A 97 10.76 -12.23 -6.88
N PRO A 98 10.78 -13.47 -6.36
CA PRO A 98 9.55 -14.20 -6.07
C PRO A 98 8.79 -13.56 -4.89
N PRO A 99 7.49 -13.81 -4.74
CA PRO A 99 6.76 -13.44 -3.52
C PRO A 99 7.47 -13.98 -2.29
N GLN A 100 7.77 -13.11 -1.34
CA GLN A 100 8.55 -13.45 -0.15
C GLN A 100 8.32 -12.45 0.96
N GLY A 101 8.85 -12.70 2.13
CA GLY A 101 8.73 -11.85 3.31
C GLY A 101 7.41 -12.04 4.03
N SER A 102 6.93 -10.98 4.65
CA SER A 102 5.63 -10.98 5.33
C SER A 102 4.50 -10.88 4.31
N ALA A 103 3.43 -11.62 4.53
CA ALA A 103 2.22 -11.53 3.74
C ALA A 103 1.09 -11.01 4.63
N VAL A 104 0.43 -9.92 4.21
CA VAL A 104 -0.71 -9.35 4.93
C VAL A 104 -1.91 -9.25 4.00
N GLN A 105 -3.10 -9.42 4.57
CA GLN A 105 -4.34 -9.17 3.86
C GLN A 105 -4.82 -7.76 4.14
N LEU A 106 -4.98 -6.96 3.07
CA LEU A 106 -5.65 -5.68 3.17
C LEU A 106 -7.15 -5.90 2.99
N ARG A 107 -7.89 -5.78 4.09
CA ARG A 107 -9.35 -5.97 4.13
C ARG A 107 -10.07 -4.62 4.18
N PRO A 108 -11.36 -4.57 3.84
CA PRO A 108 -12.17 -3.36 4.04
C PRO A 108 -12.08 -2.86 5.49
N GLY A 109 -11.89 -1.55 5.65
CA GLY A 109 -11.76 -0.92 6.97
C GLY A 109 -10.40 -1.09 7.66
N CYS A 110 -9.42 -1.68 6.96
CA CYS A 110 -8.05 -1.85 7.43
C CYS A 110 -7.08 -1.00 6.63
N PHE A 111 -5.88 -0.79 7.18
CA PHE A 111 -4.81 -0.12 6.46
C PHE A 111 -3.49 -0.87 6.60
N VAL A 112 -2.62 -0.64 5.63
CA VAL A 112 -1.21 -1.07 5.65
C VAL A 112 -0.37 0.14 5.29
N ALA A 113 0.58 0.51 6.15
CA ALA A 113 1.54 1.57 5.89
C ALA A 113 2.91 0.98 5.59
N LEU A 114 3.46 1.34 4.44
CA LEU A 114 4.73 0.84 3.92
C LEU A 114 5.72 1.98 3.86
N TYR A 115 6.83 1.82 4.58
CA TYR A 115 7.86 2.86 4.73
C TYR A 115 8.94 2.74 3.66
N PRO A 116 9.73 3.80 3.43
CA PRO A 116 10.88 3.72 2.53
C PRO A 116 11.77 2.53 2.83
N GLY A 117 12.22 1.84 1.78
CA GLY A 117 13.04 0.63 1.90
C GLY A 117 12.25 -0.67 2.09
N GLU A 118 10.98 -0.60 2.40
CA GLU A 118 10.09 -1.77 2.46
C GLU A 118 9.50 -2.02 1.07
N ALA A 119 10.07 -3.00 0.37
CA ALA A 119 9.55 -3.40 -0.93
C ALA A 119 8.21 -4.13 -0.77
N HIS A 120 7.25 -3.84 -1.64
CA HIS A 120 5.91 -4.38 -1.54
C HIS A 120 5.37 -4.82 -2.89
N MET A 121 4.66 -5.94 -2.88
CA MET A 121 3.98 -6.53 -4.02
C MET A 121 2.50 -6.64 -3.68
N VAL A 122 1.67 -5.83 -4.34
CA VAL A 122 0.24 -5.68 -4.03
C VAL A 122 -0.65 -6.50 -4.98
N GLY A 123 -1.94 -6.57 -4.68
CA GLY A 123 -2.95 -7.14 -5.57
C GLY A 123 -2.96 -8.66 -5.63
N GLY A 124 -2.44 -9.35 -4.61
CA GLY A 124 -2.42 -10.81 -4.59
C GLY A 124 -3.78 -11.42 -4.31
N GLN A 125 -4.00 -12.61 -4.89
CA GLN A 125 -5.23 -13.37 -4.72
C GLN A 125 -5.31 -13.96 -3.31
N ILE A 126 -6.48 -13.82 -2.67
CA ILE A 126 -6.75 -14.48 -1.39
C ILE A 126 -6.84 -15.99 -1.58
N THR A 127 -7.60 -16.41 -2.61
CA THR A 127 -7.67 -17.81 -3.02
C THR A 127 -6.85 -17.95 -4.30
N PRO A 128 -5.75 -18.71 -4.30
CA PRO A 128 -4.92 -18.90 -5.48
C PRO A 128 -5.75 -19.36 -6.69
N GLY A 129 -5.56 -18.70 -7.82
CA GLY A 129 -6.28 -18.99 -9.06
C GLY A 129 -7.63 -18.30 -9.20
N THR A 130 -8.08 -17.53 -8.20
CA THR A 130 -9.36 -16.82 -8.23
C THR A 130 -9.14 -15.31 -8.19
N ALA A 131 -9.36 -14.64 -9.33
CA ALA A 131 -9.37 -13.19 -9.39
C ALA A 131 -10.62 -12.63 -8.69
N ALA A 132 -10.45 -11.55 -7.95
CA ALA A 132 -11.55 -10.89 -7.23
C ALA A 132 -11.40 -9.37 -7.33
N PRO A 133 -12.50 -8.61 -7.50
CA PRO A 133 -12.43 -7.16 -7.57
C PRO A 133 -12.10 -6.57 -6.21
N ILE A 134 -11.25 -5.54 -6.21
CA ILE A 134 -10.92 -4.77 -5.01
C ILE A 134 -11.05 -3.28 -5.28
N ARG A 135 -11.28 -2.52 -4.21
CA ARG A 135 -11.16 -1.07 -4.20
C ARG A 135 -10.38 -0.66 -2.97
N LYS A 136 -9.39 0.19 -3.18
CA LYS A 136 -8.58 0.75 -2.10
C LYS A 136 -8.12 2.17 -2.43
N TRP A 137 -7.79 2.93 -1.40
CA TRP A 137 -6.99 4.14 -1.57
C TRP A 137 -5.52 3.79 -1.41
N VAL A 138 -4.69 4.41 -2.24
CA VAL A 138 -3.25 4.49 -2.04
C VAL A 138 -2.92 5.95 -1.75
N VAL A 139 -2.52 6.22 -0.52
CA VAL A 139 -2.21 7.57 -0.03
C VAL A 139 -0.70 7.72 0.01
N LYS A 140 -0.18 8.74 -0.69
CA LYS A 140 1.25 9.05 -0.70
C LYS A 140 1.54 10.07 0.39
N LEU A 141 2.32 9.68 1.38
CA LEU A 141 2.65 10.53 2.52
C LEU A 141 4.14 10.89 2.52
N PRO A 142 4.49 12.14 2.86
CA PRO A 142 5.89 12.49 3.04
C PRO A 142 6.44 11.78 4.28
N LEU A 143 7.70 11.38 4.22
CA LEU A 143 8.38 10.91 5.43
C LEU A 143 8.51 12.10 6.40
N LEU A 144 8.24 11.85 7.69
CA LEU A 144 8.43 12.87 8.71
C LEU A 144 9.92 13.21 8.84
N PRO A 145 10.26 14.50 9.01
CA PRO A 145 11.66 14.91 9.17
C PRO A 145 12.29 14.36 10.46
#